data_e449cd1ef569a71efc0c29e6348a3bed
#
_entry.id   e449cd1ef569a71efc0c29e6348a3bed
#
_cell.length_a   1.000
_cell.length_b   1.000
_cell.length_c   1.000
_cell.angle_alpha   90.00
_cell.angle_beta   90.00
_cell.angle_gamma   90.00
#
_symmetry.space_group_name_H-M   'P 1'
#
loop_
_entity.id
_entity.type
_entity.pdbx_description
1 polymer ?
#
loop_
_entity_poly.entity_id
_entity_poly.type
_entity_poly.pdbx_seq_one_letter_code
_entity_poly.pdbx_strand_id
1 'polypeptide(L)'
;RDHILRAIFGSFSNAKKNPKYAPNKLKWVAYVGGKRESRRLMGDHIYDMHDAIKRREFPDAVVVEKREVDGHYQRKLKGAKEDFLSTAMFHKTGGYYFIPFRSFYSRNLSNLMMAGRCFSCTHVGLCGPRVMNTCGQMGIATGYAAVLCKKHKASPKEVGQSHIKELRKLIGFDGTKLVNNPSKSGH
;
A
#
# COMPACT_ATOMS: atom_id res chain seq x y z
N ARG A 1 1.29 -16.73 -17.45
CA ARG A 1 1.46 -15.84 -18.62
C ARG A 1 0.25 -15.93 -19.54
N ASP A 2 -0.24 -17.10 -19.90
CA ASP A 2 -1.38 -17.29 -20.82
C ASP A 2 -2.65 -16.58 -20.34
N HIS A 3 -2.94 -16.63 -19.06
CA HIS A 3 -4.05 -15.90 -18.45
C HIS A 3 -3.96 -14.38 -18.69
N ILE A 4 -2.76 -13.82 -18.49
CA ILE A 4 -2.53 -12.37 -18.70
C ILE A 4 -2.72 -12.03 -20.18
N LEU A 5 -2.18 -12.83 -21.08
CA LEU A 5 -2.34 -12.61 -22.53
C LEU A 5 -3.80 -12.72 -22.96
N ARG A 6 -4.54 -13.72 -22.49
CA ARG A 6 -5.99 -13.84 -22.73
C ARG A 6 -6.77 -12.62 -22.25
N ALA A 7 -6.44 -12.12 -21.05
CA ALA A 7 -7.06 -10.91 -20.50
C ALA A 7 -6.76 -9.69 -21.36
N ILE A 8 -5.51 -9.50 -21.79
CA ILE A 8 -5.10 -8.36 -22.63
C ILE A 8 -5.81 -8.43 -23.99
N PHE A 9 -5.71 -9.55 -24.70
CA PHE A 9 -6.33 -9.68 -26.03
C PHE A 9 -7.86 -9.63 -25.94
N GLY A 10 -8.47 -10.25 -24.94
CA GLY A 10 -9.90 -10.18 -24.70
C GLY A 10 -10.41 -8.76 -24.43
N SER A 11 -9.72 -8.04 -23.54
CA SER A 11 -10.04 -6.64 -23.25
C SER A 11 -9.86 -5.74 -24.48
N PHE A 12 -8.78 -5.92 -25.23
CA PHE A 12 -8.54 -5.16 -26.46
C PHE A 12 -9.58 -5.47 -27.54
N SER A 13 -9.89 -6.74 -27.78
CA SER A 13 -10.96 -7.18 -28.70
C SER A 13 -12.31 -6.59 -28.31
N ASN A 14 -12.61 -6.57 -27.02
CA ASN A 14 -13.87 -6.02 -26.52
C ASN A 14 -13.91 -4.48 -26.69
N ALA A 15 -12.81 -3.78 -26.45
CA ALA A 15 -12.70 -2.34 -26.68
C ALA A 15 -12.93 -1.98 -28.16
N LYS A 16 -12.42 -2.78 -29.10
CA LYS A 16 -12.60 -2.57 -30.55
C LYS A 16 -14.03 -2.70 -31.04
N LYS A 17 -14.97 -3.24 -30.26
CA LYS A 17 -16.40 -3.23 -30.58
C LYS A 17 -16.99 -1.82 -30.54
N ASN A 18 -16.35 -0.89 -29.85
CA ASN A 18 -16.74 0.51 -29.88
C ASN A 18 -16.11 1.18 -31.13
N PRO A 19 -16.92 1.84 -32.00
CA PRO A 19 -16.41 2.49 -33.22
C PRO A 19 -15.24 3.45 -32.99
N LYS A 20 -15.23 4.15 -31.84
CA LYS A 20 -14.13 5.04 -31.44
C LYS A 20 -12.78 4.34 -31.37
N TYR A 21 -12.76 3.09 -30.95
CA TYR A 21 -11.53 2.30 -30.73
C TYR A 21 -11.31 1.24 -31.82
N ALA A 22 -12.24 1.09 -32.75
CA ALA A 22 -12.13 0.11 -33.83
C ALA A 22 -10.85 0.24 -34.68
N PRO A 23 -10.35 1.47 -35.03
CA PRO A 23 -9.10 1.61 -35.78
C PRO A 23 -7.83 1.38 -34.96
N ASN A 24 -7.92 1.29 -33.63
CA ASN A 24 -6.74 1.10 -32.79
C ASN A 24 -6.06 -0.24 -33.05
N LYS A 25 -4.74 -0.25 -33.04
CA LYS A 25 -3.91 -1.46 -33.15
C LYS A 25 -3.13 -1.68 -31.86
N LEU A 26 -3.00 -2.93 -31.43
CA LEU A 26 -2.15 -3.29 -30.30
C LEU A 26 -0.69 -3.17 -30.74
N LYS A 27 0.00 -2.13 -30.27
CA LYS A 27 1.37 -1.83 -30.67
C LYS A 27 2.39 -2.70 -29.92
N TRP A 28 2.14 -2.93 -28.64
CA TRP A 28 3.09 -3.60 -27.78
C TRP A 28 2.40 -4.21 -26.54
N VAL A 29 2.93 -5.31 -26.07
CA VAL A 29 2.53 -5.97 -24.81
C VAL A 29 3.78 -6.23 -24.00
N ALA A 30 3.75 -5.91 -22.70
CA ALA A 30 4.88 -6.15 -21.82
C ALA A 30 5.27 -7.63 -21.80
N TYR A 31 6.56 -7.89 -21.96
CA TYR A 31 7.11 -9.24 -21.96
C TYR A 31 6.96 -9.92 -20.60
N VAL A 32 7.12 -9.15 -19.52
CA VAL A 32 6.94 -9.60 -18.13
C VAL A 32 5.66 -9.01 -17.57
N GLY A 33 4.83 -9.85 -16.97
CA GLY A 33 3.62 -9.41 -16.28
C GLY A 33 3.94 -8.47 -15.11
N GLY A 34 3.22 -7.35 -15.01
CA GLY A 34 3.34 -6.41 -13.91
C GLY A 34 2.82 -7.01 -12.60
N LYS A 35 3.69 -7.63 -11.82
CA LYS A 35 3.34 -8.24 -10.54
C LYS A 35 3.13 -7.16 -9.49
N ARG A 36 1.93 -7.06 -8.94
CA ARG A 36 1.55 -6.03 -7.96
C ARG A 36 1.74 -6.48 -6.52
N GLU A 37 1.02 -7.50 -6.11
CA GLU A 37 1.08 -8.07 -4.77
C GLU A 37 1.89 -9.35 -4.77
N SER A 38 2.72 -9.52 -3.75
CA SER A 38 3.56 -10.68 -3.57
C SER A 38 3.67 -10.99 -2.07
N ARG A 39 4.84 -11.43 -1.64
CA ARG A 39 5.14 -11.66 -0.22
C ARG A 39 5.21 -10.34 0.52
N ARG A 40 4.63 -10.29 1.69
CA ARG A 40 4.80 -9.24 2.69
C ARG A 40 5.68 -9.78 3.80
N LEU A 41 6.55 -8.94 4.33
CA LEU A 41 7.39 -9.29 5.44
C LEU A 41 6.63 -9.08 6.75
N MET A 42 7.05 -9.75 7.82
CA MET A 42 6.38 -9.65 9.12
C MET A 42 7.12 -8.66 10.00
N GLY A 43 6.45 -7.59 10.35
CA GLY A 43 6.86 -6.62 11.36
C GLY A 43 6.30 -6.95 12.75
N ASP A 44 6.58 -6.11 13.72
CA ASP A 44 6.00 -6.22 15.07
C ASP A 44 4.49 -5.91 15.07
N HIS A 45 4.01 -5.15 14.09
CA HIS A 45 2.58 -4.95 13.80
C HIS A 45 2.25 -5.42 12.40
N ILE A 46 1.19 -6.21 12.27
CA ILE A 46 0.61 -6.61 10.98
C ILE A 46 -0.59 -5.71 10.73
N TYR A 47 -0.40 -4.68 9.92
CA TYR A 47 -1.43 -3.70 9.60
C TYR A 47 -2.61 -4.35 8.87
N ASP A 48 -3.82 -4.08 9.31
CA ASP A 48 -5.03 -4.65 8.72
C ASP A 48 -6.08 -3.59 8.30
N MET A 49 -7.17 -4.05 7.71
CA MET A 49 -8.26 -3.18 7.28
C MET A 49 -8.93 -2.44 8.44
N HIS A 50 -9.01 -3.06 9.61
CA HIS A 50 -9.64 -2.44 10.78
C HIS A 50 -8.81 -1.28 11.32
N ASP A 51 -7.49 -1.33 11.18
CA ASP A 51 -6.61 -0.21 11.52
C ASP A 51 -6.97 1.03 10.68
N ALA A 52 -7.24 0.83 9.37
CA ALA A 52 -7.64 1.90 8.47
C ALA A 52 -9.06 2.40 8.75
N ILE A 53 -10.05 1.50 8.80
CA ILE A 53 -11.47 1.86 8.93
C ILE A 53 -11.76 2.50 10.29
N LYS A 54 -11.17 1.95 11.37
CA LYS A 54 -11.30 2.51 12.72
C LYS A 54 -10.40 3.71 12.95
N ARG A 55 -9.56 4.06 11.96
CA ARG A 55 -8.58 5.15 12.04
C ARG A 55 -7.76 5.05 13.34
N ARG A 56 -7.26 3.83 13.59
CA ARG A 56 -6.53 3.56 14.84
C ARG A 56 -5.35 4.51 15.00
N GLU A 57 -5.24 5.10 16.16
CA GLU A 57 -4.09 5.91 16.53
C GLU A 57 -2.93 5.01 16.96
N PHE A 58 -1.74 5.38 16.51
CA PHE A 58 -0.51 4.69 16.84
C PHE A 58 0.52 5.67 17.40
N PRO A 59 1.11 5.37 18.56
CA PRO A 59 2.15 6.24 19.15
C PRO A 59 3.39 6.34 18.26
N ASP A 60 3.60 5.38 17.38
CA ASP A 60 4.70 5.30 16.40
C ASP A 60 4.24 5.50 14.94
N ALA A 61 3.11 6.15 14.70
CA ALA A 61 2.65 6.49 13.35
C ALA A 61 3.67 7.39 12.62
N VAL A 62 3.98 7.07 11.36
CA VAL A 62 4.95 7.80 10.51
C VAL A 62 4.47 7.99 9.08
N VAL A 63 3.32 7.42 8.73
CA VAL A 63 2.71 7.52 7.41
C VAL A 63 1.24 7.86 7.58
N VAL A 64 0.73 8.75 6.73
CA VAL A 64 -0.67 9.14 6.68
C VAL A 64 -1.27 8.79 5.32
N GLU A 65 -2.50 8.31 5.35
CA GLU A 65 -3.28 8.02 4.15
C GLU A 65 -4.75 8.44 4.38
N LYS A 66 -5.44 8.75 3.30
CA LYS A 66 -6.88 9.10 3.32
C LYS A 66 -7.70 8.21 2.37
N ARG A 67 -7.01 7.47 1.52
CA ARG A 67 -7.63 6.67 0.46
C ARG A 67 -8.49 5.57 1.05
N GLU A 68 -9.62 5.31 0.40
CA GLU A 68 -10.46 4.15 0.70
C GLU A 68 -9.68 2.85 0.55
N VAL A 69 -10.10 1.82 1.27
CA VAL A 69 -9.57 0.48 1.09
C VAL A 69 -10.15 -0.08 -0.21
N ASP A 70 -9.33 -0.08 -1.25
CA ASP A 70 -9.66 -0.48 -2.62
C ASP A 70 -9.21 -1.93 -2.86
N GLY A 71 -10.09 -2.86 -2.54
CA GLY A 71 -9.86 -4.30 -2.73
C GLY A 71 -10.25 -4.77 -4.13
N HIS A 72 -9.36 -5.53 -4.77
CA HIS A 72 -9.65 -6.19 -6.04
C HIS A 72 -9.69 -7.70 -5.84
N TYR A 73 -10.86 -8.28 -6.02
CA TYR A 73 -11.09 -9.71 -5.87
C TYR A 73 -11.29 -10.37 -7.23
N GLN A 74 -10.77 -11.57 -7.37
CA GLN A 74 -10.99 -12.36 -8.56
C GLN A 74 -12.24 -13.23 -8.40
N ARG A 75 -13.01 -13.36 -9.48
CA ARG A 75 -14.19 -14.21 -9.56
C ARG A 75 -14.13 -15.14 -10.76
N LYS A 76 -14.74 -16.29 -10.62
CA LYS A 76 -14.95 -17.20 -11.74
C LYS A 76 -15.98 -16.65 -12.70
N LEU A 77 -15.66 -16.67 -13.98
CA LEU A 77 -16.64 -16.50 -15.02
C LEU A 77 -17.47 -17.81 -15.10
N LYS A 78 -18.80 -17.70 -15.26
CA LYS A 78 -19.68 -18.86 -15.40
C LYS A 78 -19.16 -19.76 -16.54
N GLY A 79 -18.91 -21.03 -16.23
CA GLY A 79 -18.36 -22.01 -17.18
C GLY A 79 -16.82 -22.02 -17.31
N ALA A 80 -16.09 -21.09 -16.66
CA ALA A 80 -14.64 -21.10 -16.63
C ALA A 80 -14.10 -21.96 -15.49
N LYS A 81 -12.98 -22.67 -15.75
CA LYS A 81 -12.27 -23.44 -14.72
C LYS A 81 -11.51 -22.55 -13.72
N GLU A 82 -11.12 -21.37 -14.15
CA GLU A 82 -10.22 -20.48 -13.45
C GLU A 82 -10.87 -19.11 -13.18
N ASP A 83 -10.37 -18.39 -12.17
CA ASP A 83 -10.82 -17.06 -11.85
C ASP A 83 -10.34 -16.07 -12.92
N PHE A 84 -11.25 -15.39 -13.58
CA PHE A 84 -10.95 -14.53 -14.71
C PHE A 84 -11.51 -13.10 -14.58
N LEU A 85 -12.55 -12.91 -13.77
CA LEU A 85 -13.16 -11.59 -13.54
C LEU A 85 -12.55 -10.92 -12.32
N SER A 86 -12.25 -9.63 -12.46
CA SER A 86 -11.88 -8.79 -11.33
C SER A 86 -13.08 -7.95 -10.89
N THR A 87 -13.32 -7.91 -9.59
CA THR A 87 -14.33 -7.05 -8.97
C THR A 87 -13.65 -6.10 -8.00
N ALA A 88 -13.90 -4.80 -8.11
CA ALA A 88 -13.45 -3.82 -7.14
C ALA A 88 -14.47 -3.69 -6.00
N MET A 89 -13.97 -3.63 -4.76
CA MET A 89 -14.73 -3.36 -3.56
C MET A 89 -14.07 -2.21 -2.80
N PHE A 90 -14.85 -1.19 -2.47
CA PHE A 90 -14.37 -0.01 -1.78
C PHE A 90 -14.95 0.06 -0.38
N HIS A 91 -14.09 0.21 0.62
CA HIS A 91 -14.50 0.47 2.00
C HIS A 91 -14.04 1.87 2.41
N LYS A 92 -15.00 2.73 2.73
CA LYS A 92 -14.74 4.09 3.18
C LYS A 92 -14.06 4.09 4.54
N THR A 93 -13.02 4.89 4.67
CA THR A 93 -12.28 5.06 5.93
C THR A 93 -12.81 6.23 6.76
N GLY A 94 -13.64 7.08 6.16
CA GLY A 94 -14.22 8.25 6.84
C GLY A 94 -13.22 9.38 7.11
N GLY A 95 -11.97 9.28 6.67
CA GLY A 95 -10.95 10.32 6.86
C GLY A 95 -9.53 9.77 6.84
N TYR A 96 -8.62 10.58 7.38
CA TYR A 96 -7.21 10.18 7.50
C TYR A 96 -7.02 9.02 8.47
N TYR A 97 -6.12 8.11 8.12
CA TYR A 97 -5.66 7.03 8.96
C TYR A 97 -4.14 6.90 8.88
N PHE A 98 -3.56 6.21 9.83
CA PHE A 98 -2.11 6.22 10.05
C PHE A 98 -1.54 4.82 9.99
N ILE A 99 -0.26 4.72 9.60
CA ILE A 99 0.46 3.44 9.57
C ILE A 99 1.66 3.55 10.52
N PRO A 100 1.79 2.59 11.46
CA PRO A 100 2.84 2.64 12.48
C PRO A 100 4.19 2.21 11.92
N PHE A 101 5.27 2.76 12.46
CA PHE A 101 6.64 2.42 12.07
C PHE A 101 6.97 0.95 12.33
N ARG A 102 6.39 0.34 13.36
CA ARG A 102 6.57 -1.09 13.67
C ARG A 102 6.01 -2.05 12.61
N SER A 103 5.35 -1.54 11.57
CA SER A 103 5.01 -2.30 10.37
C SER A 103 6.09 -2.24 9.29
N PHE A 104 7.18 -1.46 9.50
CA PHE A 104 8.21 -1.19 8.50
C PHE A 104 9.58 -1.78 8.84
N TYR A 105 9.70 -2.56 9.89
CA TYR A 105 10.89 -3.35 10.19
C TYR A 105 10.54 -4.80 10.49
N SER A 106 11.51 -5.69 10.21
CA SER A 106 11.32 -7.12 10.41
C SER A 106 11.33 -7.47 11.90
N ARG A 107 10.38 -8.33 12.31
CA ARG A 107 10.40 -8.88 13.69
C ARG A 107 11.51 -9.91 13.91
N ASN A 108 12.02 -10.52 12.83
CA ASN A 108 12.93 -11.64 12.89
C ASN A 108 14.40 -11.23 12.61
N LEU A 109 14.60 -10.16 11.85
CA LEU A 109 15.91 -9.67 11.42
C LEU A 109 16.11 -8.27 11.97
N SER A 110 17.15 -8.10 12.78
CA SER A 110 17.40 -6.86 13.52
C SER A 110 17.82 -5.67 12.64
N ASN A 111 18.28 -5.92 11.43
CA ASN A 111 18.80 -4.91 10.50
C ASN A 111 18.01 -4.81 9.18
N LEU A 112 16.78 -5.32 9.13
CA LEU A 112 15.94 -5.28 7.92
C LEU A 112 14.75 -4.37 8.12
N MET A 113 14.58 -3.39 7.22
CA MET A 113 13.38 -2.57 7.08
C MET A 113 12.66 -2.85 5.77
N MET A 114 11.37 -2.52 5.72
CA MET A 114 10.48 -2.73 4.61
C MET A 114 9.73 -1.44 4.28
N ALA A 115 9.61 -1.11 3.00
CA ALA A 115 8.76 -0.02 2.52
C ALA A 115 7.97 -0.46 1.29
N GLY A 116 6.87 0.25 1.00
CA GLY A 116 6.04 -0.07 -0.15
C GLY A 116 5.21 -1.35 0.04
N ARG A 117 4.94 -2.06 -1.03
CA ARG A 117 3.99 -3.19 -1.04
C ARG A 117 4.43 -4.45 -0.30
N CYS A 118 5.63 -4.48 0.26
CA CYS A 118 6.14 -5.58 1.08
C CYS A 118 6.12 -5.28 2.59
N PHE A 119 5.60 -4.13 3.02
CA PHE A 119 5.47 -3.82 4.44
C PHE A 119 4.55 -4.81 5.16
N SER A 120 4.64 -4.87 6.47
CA SER A 120 3.89 -5.82 7.29
C SER A 120 2.41 -5.48 7.34
N CYS A 121 1.61 -6.18 6.53
CA CYS A 121 0.16 -5.99 6.48
C CYS A 121 -0.57 -7.24 6.00
N THR A 122 -1.87 -7.30 6.24
CA THR A 122 -2.76 -8.29 5.63
C THR A 122 -3.02 -7.95 4.16
N HIS A 123 -3.62 -8.88 3.40
CA HIS A 123 -4.03 -8.63 2.01
C HIS A 123 -4.94 -7.41 1.90
N VAL A 124 -5.98 -7.34 2.72
CA VAL A 124 -6.94 -6.23 2.66
C VAL A 124 -6.35 -4.94 3.27
N GLY A 125 -5.51 -5.05 4.30
CA GLY A 125 -4.77 -3.91 4.87
C GLY A 125 -3.83 -3.23 3.87
N LEU A 126 -3.34 -3.97 2.85
CA LEU A 126 -2.54 -3.43 1.76
C LEU A 126 -3.36 -2.57 0.79
N CYS A 127 -4.66 -2.80 0.68
CA CYS A 127 -5.48 -2.27 -0.42
C CYS A 127 -5.63 -0.74 -0.45
N GLY A 128 -5.49 -0.06 0.67
CA GLY A 128 -5.36 1.41 0.70
C GLY A 128 -3.91 1.86 0.48
N PRO A 129 -2.98 1.46 1.36
CA PRO A 129 -1.61 2.00 1.40
C PRO A 129 -0.71 1.65 0.21
N ARG A 130 -1.09 0.76 -0.69
CA ARG A 130 -0.27 0.29 -1.82
C ARG A 130 -0.02 1.30 -2.92
N VAL A 131 -0.60 2.48 -2.86
CA VAL A 131 -0.44 3.54 -3.86
C VAL A 131 0.93 4.21 -3.75
N MET A 132 1.41 4.77 -4.87
CA MET A 132 2.78 5.30 -4.98
C MET A 132 3.08 6.38 -3.94
N ASN A 133 2.14 7.29 -3.69
CA ASN A 133 2.33 8.36 -2.71
C ASN A 133 2.58 7.80 -1.30
N THR A 134 1.77 6.85 -0.86
CA THR A 134 1.92 6.23 0.46
C THR A 134 3.18 5.36 0.54
N CYS A 135 3.48 4.62 -0.52
CA CYS A 135 4.74 3.87 -0.62
C CYS A 135 5.96 4.82 -0.57
N GLY A 136 5.87 6.01 -1.16
CA GLY A 136 6.90 7.05 -1.07
C GLY A 136 7.10 7.54 0.37
N GLN A 137 6.03 7.81 1.11
CA GLN A 137 6.11 8.16 2.54
C GLN A 137 6.80 7.06 3.36
N MET A 138 6.46 5.78 3.09
CA MET A 138 7.12 4.63 3.74
C MET A 138 8.62 4.61 3.45
N GLY A 139 9.02 4.88 2.20
CA GLY A 139 10.42 4.96 1.79
C GLY A 139 11.17 6.09 2.52
N ILE A 140 10.56 7.26 2.63
CA ILE A 140 11.11 8.40 3.37
C ILE A 140 11.29 8.02 4.85
N ALA A 141 10.26 7.44 5.48
CA ALA A 141 10.32 7.06 6.88
C ALA A 141 11.42 6.03 7.16
N THR A 142 11.53 4.99 6.33
CA THR A 142 12.57 3.96 6.49
C THR A 142 13.97 4.50 6.17
N GLY A 143 14.10 5.40 5.19
CA GLY A 143 15.38 6.05 4.87
C GLY A 143 15.90 6.89 6.03
N TYR A 144 15.09 7.75 6.63
CA TYR A 144 15.49 8.52 7.81
C TYR A 144 15.69 7.62 9.04
N ALA A 145 14.91 6.56 9.20
CA ALA A 145 15.13 5.61 10.27
C ALA A 145 16.51 4.93 10.16
N ALA A 146 16.99 4.60 8.94
CA ALA A 146 18.33 4.05 8.73
C ALA A 146 19.42 5.05 9.16
N VAL A 147 19.24 6.35 8.91
CA VAL A 147 20.14 7.39 9.41
C VAL A 147 20.18 7.40 10.94
N LEU A 148 19.01 7.31 11.59
CA LEU A 148 18.92 7.25 13.04
C LEU A 148 19.53 5.97 13.63
N CYS A 149 19.33 4.83 12.97
CA CYS A 149 20.01 3.58 13.35
C CYS A 149 21.52 3.76 13.40
N LYS A 150 22.11 4.38 12.37
CA LYS A 150 23.55 4.66 12.33
C LYS A 150 23.98 5.68 13.40
N LYS A 151 23.23 6.77 13.53
CA LYS A 151 23.51 7.85 14.48
C LYS A 151 23.54 7.37 15.93
N HIS A 152 22.52 6.60 16.31
CA HIS A 152 22.33 6.13 17.69
C HIS A 152 22.89 4.72 17.94
N LYS A 153 23.50 4.08 16.93
CA LYS A 153 23.95 2.67 16.98
C LYS A 153 22.82 1.73 17.42
N ALA A 154 21.62 1.99 16.96
CA ALA A 154 20.38 1.34 17.36
C ALA A 154 19.80 0.50 16.21
N SER A 155 19.06 -0.55 16.54
CA SER A 155 18.24 -1.30 15.58
C SER A 155 17.01 -0.49 15.14
N PRO A 156 16.37 -0.83 14.02
CA PRO A 156 15.09 -0.21 13.62
C PRO A 156 14.01 -0.29 14.70
N LYS A 157 13.95 -1.37 15.45
CA LYS A 157 13.05 -1.55 16.59
C LYS A 157 13.31 -0.51 17.68
N GLU A 158 14.55 -0.35 18.07
CA GLU A 158 14.96 0.64 19.10
C GLU A 158 14.70 2.07 18.61
N VAL A 159 14.90 2.37 17.31
CA VAL A 159 14.48 3.66 16.74
C VAL A 159 12.98 3.88 16.91
N GLY A 160 12.15 2.88 16.63
CA GLY A 160 10.71 2.96 16.85
C GLY A 160 10.30 3.16 18.31
N GLN A 161 11.04 2.61 19.24
CA GLN A 161 10.76 2.68 20.68
C GLN A 161 11.27 3.97 21.34
N SER A 162 12.51 4.37 21.02
CA SER A 162 13.22 5.42 21.75
C SER A 162 13.41 6.71 20.95
N HIS A 163 13.41 6.65 19.62
CA HIS A 163 13.73 7.81 18.76
C HIS A 163 12.60 8.18 17.79
N ILE A 164 11.38 7.70 18.01
CA ILE A 164 10.25 7.95 17.12
C ILE A 164 9.91 9.45 16.99
N LYS A 165 10.08 10.23 18.05
CA LYS A 165 9.87 11.68 18.01
C LYS A 165 10.87 12.39 17.09
N GLU A 166 12.12 11.95 17.12
CA GLU A 166 13.18 12.45 16.24
C GLU A 166 12.90 12.07 14.79
N LEU A 167 12.52 10.81 14.55
CA LEU A 167 12.13 10.33 13.22
C LEU A 167 10.98 11.18 12.65
N ARG A 168 9.91 11.40 13.42
CA ARG A 168 8.78 12.24 13.00
C ARG A 168 9.20 13.66 12.64
N LYS A 169 10.07 14.25 13.43
CA LYS A 169 10.62 15.60 13.16
C LYS A 169 11.37 15.61 11.83
N LEU A 170 12.21 14.61 11.56
CA LEU A 170 13.00 14.55 10.32
C LEU A 170 12.13 14.37 9.07
N ILE A 171 11.07 13.56 9.15
CA ILE A 171 10.16 13.34 8.02
C ILE A 171 9.04 14.39 7.92
N GLY A 172 9.00 15.36 8.80
CA GLY A 172 7.95 16.38 8.85
C GLY A 172 6.56 15.81 9.16
N PHE A 173 6.48 14.67 9.87
CA PHE A 173 5.21 14.04 10.20
C PHE A 173 4.52 14.73 11.37
N ASP A 174 3.42 15.40 11.07
CA ASP A 174 2.55 16.03 12.07
C ASP A 174 1.11 15.49 11.91
N GLY A 175 0.95 14.23 12.23
CA GLY A 175 -0.35 13.53 12.15
C GLY A 175 -1.45 14.15 13.01
N THR A 176 -1.08 14.86 14.07
CA THR A 176 -2.05 15.47 15.00
C THR A 176 -2.81 16.65 14.37
N LYS A 177 -2.17 17.41 13.49
CA LYS A 177 -2.83 18.53 12.77
C LYS A 177 -3.86 18.04 11.75
N LEU A 178 -3.71 16.84 11.20
CA LEU A 178 -4.61 16.29 10.18
C LEU A 178 -5.92 15.78 10.80
N VAL A 179 -5.88 15.28 12.03
CA VAL A 179 -7.06 14.79 12.75
C VAL A 179 -7.93 15.96 13.25
N ASN A 180 -7.29 17.08 13.61
CA ASN A 180 -7.96 18.24 14.20
C ASN A 180 -8.50 19.25 13.18
N ASN A 181 -8.38 19.00 11.87
CA ASN A 181 -8.90 19.91 10.84
C ASN A 181 -9.83 19.18 9.86
N PRO A 182 -11.09 18.86 10.27
CA PRO A 182 -12.07 18.17 9.43
C PRO A 182 -12.58 19.04 8.27
N SER A 183 -12.31 20.35 8.26
CA SER A 183 -12.89 21.31 7.33
C SER A 183 -12.23 21.40 5.95
N LYS A 184 -11.23 20.57 5.62
CA LYS A 184 -10.64 20.47 4.27
C LYS A 184 -10.96 19.18 3.52
N SER A 185 -12.14 18.61 3.75
CA SER A 185 -12.66 17.47 3.00
C SER A 185 -13.69 17.90 1.96
N GLY A 186 -13.41 18.94 1.22
CA GLY A 186 -14.20 19.34 0.07
C GLY A 186 -13.32 19.27 -1.19
N HIS A 187 -13.50 18.23 -1.94
CA HIS A 187 -13.55 18.04 -3.40
C HIS A 187 -13.21 16.60 -3.76
#